data_e74a70de8d00179e3d20a550b3b86f24
#
_entry.id   e74a70de8d00179e3d20a550b3b86f24
#
_cell.length_a   1.000
_cell.length_b   1.000
_cell.length_c   1.000
_cell.angle_alpha   90.00
_cell.angle_beta   90.00
_cell.angle_gamma   90.00
#
_symmetry.space_group_name_H-M   'P 1'
#
loop_
_entity.id
_entity.type
_entity.pdbx_description
1 polymer ?
#
loop_
_entity_poly.entity_id
_entity_poly.type
_entity_poly.pdbx_seq_one_letter_code
_entity_poly.pdbx_strand_id
1 'polypeptide(L)'
;GEIARAGAKLVMLDDDYRLAYRPNGLACCCERHLKRIGEILGRDVDRPQVKAGVLNGPMNDIRRAWMQANGESLLALAQRCREAVDRVDPRIQLGFCSCLSSWSGIDGTDALALTRAFAGSAAPFLRTIGAPYWHVAHNWGASLGDIIELNRMEAHWSQHSGFERFAEGDVYPRPRFACPAAYLEAFDTALEASGELDGILKYVLDYSASPRYETGYVEQS
;
A
#
# COMPACT_ATOMS: atom_id res chain seq x y z
N GLY A 1 -5.76 -14.21 -12.04
CA GLY A 1 -5.87 -15.15 -13.18
C GLY A 1 -6.19 -14.48 -14.51
N GLU A 2 -7.28 -13.72 -14.65
CA GLU A 2 -7.71 -13.14 -15.96
C GLU A 2 -6.73 -12.08 -16.46
N ILE A 3 -6.32 -11.14 -15.64
CA ILE A 3 -5.32 -10.12 -15.99
C ILE A 3 -4.01 -10.77 -16.48
N ALA A 4 -3.58 -11.83 -15.80
CA ALA A 4 -2.38 -12.58 -16.22
C ALA A 4 -2.56 -13.22 -17.61
N ARG A 5 -3.75 -13.79 -17.90
CA ARG A 5 -4.06 -14.36 -19.22
C ARG A 5 -4.15 -13.29 -20.32
N ALA A 6 -4.46 -12.05 -19.96
CA ALA A 6 -4.47 -10.94 -20.91
C ALA A 6 -3.06 -10.49 -21.35
N GLY A 7 -2.00 -11.14 -20.85
CA GLY A 7 -0.61 -10.88 -21.26
C GLY A 7 0.11 -9.82 -20.43
N ALA A 8 -0.41 -9.48 -19.26
CA ALA A 8 0.30 -8.58 -18.34
C ALA A 8 1.64 -9.19 -17.93
N LYS A 9 2.70 -8.39 -17.92
CA LYS A 9 4.03 -8.79 -17.44
C LYS A 9 4.24 -8.39 -15.98
N LEU A 10 3.56 -7.34 -15.55
CA LEU A 10 3.55 -6.82 -14.21
C LEU A 10 2.11 -6.52 -13.79
N VAL A 11 1.74 -6.91 -12.59
CA VAL A 11 0.44 -6.61 -11.99
C VAL A 11 0.68 -6.01 -10.61
N MET A 12 0.05 -4.89 -10.35
CA MET A 12 0.14 -4.20 -9.08
C MET A 12 -1.25 -4.09 -8.45
N LEU A 13 -1.35 -4.47 -7.18
CA LEU A 13 -2.56 -4.23 -6.39
C LEU A 13 -2.44 -2.86 -5.72
N ASP A 14 -3.50 -2.09 -5.78
CA ASP A 14 -3.54 -0.76 -5.21
C ASP A 14 -3.62 -0.77 -3.68
N ASP A 15 -3.47 0.40 -3.05
CA ASP A 15 -3.31 0.61 -1.61
C ASP A 15 -4.51 0.20 -0.73
N ASP A 16 -5.56 -0.30 -1.32
CA ASP A 16 -6.68 -0.92 -0.58
C ASP A 16 -6.40 -2.35 -0.07
N TYR A 17 -5.19 -2.89 -0.29
CA TYR A 17 -4.80 -4.21 0.21
C TYR A 17 -4.48 -4.15 1.72
N ARG A 18 -5.52 -3.96 2.52
CA ARG A 18 -5.46 -3.81 3.97
C ARG A 18 -6.79 -4.18 4.62
N LEU A 19 -6.77 -4.48 5.90
CA LEU A 19 -7.98 -4.73 6.70
C LEU A 19 -8.33 -3.57 7.63
N ALA A 20 -7.36 -2.73 8.00
CA ALA A 20 -7.58 -1.55 8.81
C ALA A 20 -8.11 -0.37 8.01
N TYR A 21 -8.54 0.64 8.75
CA TYR A 21 -9.04 1.90 8.23
C TYR A 21 -10.25 1.76 7.31
N ARG A 22 -11.40 1.67 7.95
CA ARG A 22 -12.70 1.87 7.31
C ARG A 22 -13.45 2.96 8.10
N PRO A 23 -14.21 3.84 7.44
CA PRO A 23 -14.86 4.99 8.10
C PRO A 23 -15.73 4.62 9.30
N ASN A 24 -16.17 3.38 9.38
CA ASN A 24 -17.15 2.91 10.35
C ASN A 24 -16.59 1.93 11.41
N GLY A 25 -15.28 1.88 11.62
CA GLY A 25 -14.73 1.14 12.75
C GLY A 25 -13.50 0.28 12.49
N LEU A 26 -13.24 -0.61 13.44
CA LEU A 26 -12.17 -1.58 13.39
C LEU A 26 -12.22 -2.42 12.11
N ALA A 27 -11.05 -2.82 11.66
CA ALA A 27 -10.88 -3.86 10.67
C ALA A 27 -11.65 -5.14 11.05
N CYS A 28 -11.48 -6.20 10.30
CA CYS A 28 -12.36 -7.34 10.39
C CYS A 28 -12.39 -8.00 11.78
N CYS A 29 -13.59 -8.14 12.34
CA CYS A 29 -13.91 -8.95 13.51
C CYS A 29 -15.03 -9.94 13.16
N CYS A 30 -14.95 -10.60 12.00
CA CYS A 30 -15.89 -11.63 11.61
C CYS A 30 -15.63 -12.93 12.41
N GLU A 31 -16.54 -13.87 12.34
CA GLU A 31 -16.43 -15.14 13.08
C GLU A 31 -15.10 -15.88 12.84
N ARG A 32 -14.58 -15.85 11.60
CA ARG A 32 -13.28 -16.47 11.29
C ARG A 32 -12.14 -15.79 12.03
N HIS A 33 -12.13 -14.44 12.08
CA HIS A 33 -11.11 -13.71 12.83
C HIS A 33 -11.29 -13.89 14.34
N LEU A 34 -12.52 -13.85 14.86
CA LEU A 34 -12.77 -14.12 16.29
C LEU A 34 -12.28 -15.51 16.69
N LYS A 35 -12.58 -16.53 15.89
CA LYS A 35 -12.06 -17.88 16.11
C LYS A 35 -10.52 -17.90 16.11
N ARG A 36 -9.89 -17.28 15.12
CA ARG A 36 -8.43 -17.25 15.03
C ARG A 36 -7.79 -16.49 16.19
N ILE A 37 -8.37 -15.38 16.61
CA ILE A 37 -7.93 -14.63 17.80
C ILE A 37 -8.04 -15.51 19.05
N GLY A 38 -9.15 -16.23 19.21
CA GLY A 38 -9.35 -17.16 20.31
C GLY A 38 -8.30 -18.29 20.33
N GLU A 39 -7.99 -18.86 19.16
CA GLU A 39 -6.92 -19.87 19.00
C GLU A 39 -5.55 -19.33 19.45
N ILE A 40 -5.20 -18.10 19.02
CA ILE A 40 -3.94 -17.44 19.41
C ILE A 40 -3.88 -17.20 20.93
N LEU A 41 -5.00 -16.79 21.52
CA LEU A 41 -5.09 -16.48 22.96
C LEU A 41 -5.27 -17.72 23.85
N GLY A 42 -5.61 -18.88 23.27
CA GLY A 42 -5.97 -20.08 24.04
C GLY A 42 -7.30 -19.97 24.81
N ARG A 43 -8.18 -19.04 24.41
CA ARG A 43 -9.50 -18.83 25.03
C ARG A 43 -10.46 -18.18 24.03
N ASP A 44 -11.75 -18.43 24.21
CA ASP A 44 -12.76 -17.78 23.39
C ASP A 44 -12.83 -16.28 23.66
N VAL A 45 -13.10 -15.53 22.60
CA VAL A 45 -13.32 -14.08 22.65
C VAL A 45 -14.51 -13.71 21.79
N ASP A 46 -15.24 -12.70 22.23
CA ASP A 46 -16.33 -12.11 21.46
C ASP A 46 -15.94 -10.76 20.85
N ARG A 47 -16.80 -10.24 19.98
CA ARG A 47 -16.58 -8.96 19.29
C ARG A 47 -16.45 -7.77 20.25
N PRO A 48 -17.28 -7.61 21.29
CA PRO A 48 -17.11 -6.56 22.28
C PRO A 48 -15.76 -6.60 22.99
N GLN A 49 -15.28 -7.78 23.38
CA GLN A 49 -13.97 -7.95 24.02
C GLN A 49 -12.82 -7.55 23.08
N VAL A 50 -12.87 -8.02 21.83
CA VAL A 50 -11.86 -7.63 20.82
C VAL A 50 -11.89 -6.13 20.59
N LYS A 51 -13.07 -5.53 20.41
CA LYS A 51 -13.22 -4.08 20.23
C LYS A 51 -12.63 -3.31 21.43
N ALA A 52 -12.94 -3.70 22.63
CA ALA A 52 -12.41 -3.06 23.83
C ALA A 52 -10.88 -3.20 23.92
N GLY A 53 -10.34 -4.39 23.68
CA GLY A 53 -8.90 -4.67 23.73
C GLY A 53 -8.11 -3.91 22.65
N VAL A 54 -8.69 -3.73 21.47
CA VAL A 54 -8.01 -3.01 20.37
C VAL A 54 -8.08 -1.50 20.54
N LEU A 55 -9.21 -0.95 21.01
CA LEU A 55 -9.43 0.51 21.05
C LEU A 55 -8.95 1.15 22.35
N ASN A 56 -8.85 0.41 23.45
CA ASN A 56 -8.60 1.00 24.75
C ASN A 56 -7.24 0.58 25.32
N GLY A 57 -6.59 1.55 25.95
CA GLY A 57 -5.37 1.31 26.72
C GLY A 57 -4.13 1.00 25.88
N PRO A 58 -3.05 0.58 26.53
CA PRO A 58 -1.80 0.22 25.88
C PRO A 58 -1.90 -1.11 25.11
N MET A 59 -0.82 -1.48 24.44
CA MET A 59 -0.70 -2.76 23.76
C MET A 59 -0.96 -3.92 24.74
N ASN A 60 -1.86 -4.82 24.36
CA ASN A 60 -2.28 -5.96 25.16
C ASN A 60 -2.34 -7.24 24.31
N ASP A 61 -2.64 -8.38 24.94
CA ASP A 61 -2.70 -9.69 24.29
C ASP A 61 -3.76 -9.76 23.19
N ILE A 62 -4.95 -9.19 23.44
CA ILE A 62 -6.05 -9.17 22.45
C ILE A 62 -5.66 -8.37 21.22
N ARG A 63 -5.04 -7.18 21.40
CA ARG A 63 -4.61 -6.36 20.28
C ARG A 63 -3.53 -7.08 19.46
N ARG A 64 -2.55 -7.70 20.10
CA ARG A 64 -1.52 -8.50 19.41
C ARG A 64 -2.13 -9.66 18.63
N ALA A 65 -3.02 -10.42 19.24
CA ALA A 65 -3.70 -11.54 18.58
C ALA A 65 -4.56 -11.08 17.39
N TRP A 66 -5.24 -9.95 17.53
CA TRP A 66 -6.02 -9.35 16.45
C TRP A 66 -5.14 -8.90 15.28
N MET A 67 -4.01 -8.23 15.56
CA MET A 67 -3.03 -7.84 14.54
C MET A 67 -2.47 -9.06 13.81
N GLN A 68 -2.10 -10.10 14.56
CA GLN A 68 -1.59 -11.35 14.00
C GLN A 68 -2.64 -12.02 13.10
N ALA A 69 -3.88 -12.15 13.53
CA ALA A 69 -4.95 -12.75 12.73
C ALA A 69 -5.23 -11.99 11.44
N ASN A 70 -5.17 -10.65 11.49
CA ASN A 70 -5.32 -9.81 10.30
C ASN A 70 -4.14 -9.99 9.32
N GLY A 71 -2.92 -9.92 9.82
CA GLY A 71 -1.71 -10.12 9.02
C GLY A 71 -1.67 -11.48 8.34
N GLU A 72 -1.99 -12.54 9.07
CA GLU A 72 -2.09 -13.90 8.52
C GLU A 72 -3.14 -14.01 7.41
N SER A 73 -4.28 -13.32 7.55
CA SER A 73 -5.34 -13.31 6.53
C SER A 73 -4.90 -12.61 5.25
N LEU A 74 -4.21 -11.47 5.38
CA LEU A 74 -3.65 -10.75 4.23
C LEU A 74 -2.57 -11.57 3.55
N LEU A 75 -1.67 -12.17 4.31
CA LEU A 75 -0.61 -13.02 3.78
C LEU A 75 -1.16 -14.23 3.03
N ALA A 76 -2.16 -14.91 3.59
CA ALA A 76 -2.80 -16.04 2.93
C ALA A 76 -3.49 -15.63 1.62
N LEU A 77 -4.09 -14.43 1.56
CA LEU A 77 -4.67 -13.92 0.33
C LEU A 77 -3.59 -13.58 -0.72
N ALA A 78 -2.48 -12.96 -0.30
CA ALA A 78 -1.35 -12.68 -1.19
C ALA A 78 -0.79 -13.95 -1.82
N GLN A 79 -0.58 -14.99 -1.03
CA GLN A 79 -0.13 -16.31 -1.51
C GLN A 79 -1.10 -16.90 -2.55
N ARG A 80 -2.41 -16.84 -2.29
CA ARG A 80 -3.42 -17.30 -3.27
C ARG A 80 -3.43 -16.49 -4.56
N CYS A 81 -3.19 -15.19 -4.46
CA CYS A 81 -3.03 -14.33 -5.64
C CYS A 81 -1.82 -14.78 -6.46
N ARG A 82 -0.69 -15.01 -5.80
CA ARG A 82 0.53 -15.49 -6.43
C ARG A 82 0.32 -16.85 -7.11
N GLU A 83 -0.23 -17.83 -6.41
CA GLU A 83 -0.57 -19.14 -6.96
C GLU A 83 -1.48 -19.04 -8.20
N ALA A 84 -2.45 -18.11 -8.18
CA ALA A 84 -3.34 -17.90 -9.31
C ALA A 84 -2.64 -17.28 -10.53
N VAL A 85 -1.58 -16.50 -10.31
CA VAL A 85 -0.73 -15.96 -11.37
C VAL A 85 0.24 -17.02 -11.87
N ASP A 86 0.88 -17.78 -10.98
CA ASP A 86 1.84 -18.84 -11.31
C ASP A 86 1.22 -19.92 -12.23
N ARG A 87 -0.05 -20.22 -12.05
CA ARG A 87 -0.77 -21.14 -12.96
C ARG A 87 -0.89 -20.63 -14.40
N VAL A 88 -0.62 -19.34 -14.64
CA VAL A 88 -0.62 -18.75 -15.99
C VAL A 88 0.81 -18.55 -16.47
N ASP A 89 1.62 -17.80 -15.72
CA ASP A 89 3.02 -17.58 -15.99
C ASP A 89 3.73 -17.12 -14.70
N PRO A 90 4.64 -17.93 -14.14
CA PRO A 90 5.34 -17.57 -12.90
C PRO A 90 6.33 -16.41 -13.07
N ARG A 91 6.63 -15.98 -14.30
CA ARG A 91 7.51 -14.84 -14.57
C ARG A 91 6.80 -13.50 -14.41
N ILE A 92 5.46 -13.48 -14.35
CA ILE A 92 4.71 -12.24 -14.14
C ILE A 92 5.05 -11.68 -12.76
N GLN A 93 5.55 -10.47 -12.73
CA GLN A 93 5.76 -9.75 -11.48
C GLN A 93 4.41 -9.38 -10.86
N LEU A 94 4.24 -9.68 -9.59
CA LEU A 94 3.08 -9.28 -8.82
C LEU A 94 3.55 -8.59 -7.56
N GLY A 95 3.07 -7.39 -7.34
CA GLY A 95 3.36 -6.57 -6.17
C GLY A 95 2.15 -5.75 -5.75
N PHE A 96 2.33 -4.84 -4.82
CA PHE A 96 1.25 -4.01 -4.36
C PHE A 96 1.73 -2.62 -3.93
N CYS A 97 0.79 -1.70 -3.81
CA CYS A 97 0.99 -0.42 -3.20
C CYS A 97 0.84 -0.57 -1.69
N SER A 98 1.91 -0.33 -0.94
CA SER A 98 1.79 -0.31 0.51
C SER A 98 1.05 0.94 0.96
N CYS A 99 0.31 0.79 2.04
CA CYS A 99 0.00 1.92 2.89
C CYS A 99 1.23 2.29 3.71
N LEU A 100 1.12 3.16 4.68
CA LEU A 100 2.26 3.55 5.52
C LEU A 100 2.88 2.34 6.23
N SER A 101 4.21 2.29 6.33
CA SER A 101 4.95 1.27 7.09
C SER A 101 4.48 1.17 8.55
N SER A 102 4.08 2.30 9.14
CA SER A 102 3.51 2.35 10.49
C SER A 102 2.22 1.54 10.67
N TRP A 103 1.56 1.17 9.60
CA TRP A 103 0.30 0.42 9.67
C TRP A 103 0.50 -1.02 10.13
N SER A 104 1.68 -1.59 9.95
CA SER A 104 2.01 -2.88 10.58
C SER A 104 1.87 -2.84 12.10
N GLY A 105 2.17 -1.71 12.71
CA GLY A 105 1.95 -1.45 14.14
C GLY A 105 0.50 -1.15 14.54
N ILE A 106 -0.38 -0.89 13.57
CA ILE A 106 -1.79 -0.58 13.81
C ILE A 106 -2.69 -1.81 13.60
N ASP A 107 -2.52 -2.52 12.49
CA ASP A 107 -3.42 -3.60 12.07
C ASP A 107 -2.75 -4.95 11.80
N GLY A 108 -1.43 -5.02 11.93
CA GLY A 108 -0.65 -6.22 11.65
C GLY A 108 -0.29 -6.43 10.18
N THR A 109 -0.50 -5.44 9.31
CA THR A 109 -0.06 -5.50 7.91
C THR A 109 1.46 -5.45 7.84
N ASP A 110 2.09 -6.53 7.39
CA ASP A 110 3.53 -6.60 7.12
C ASP A 110 3.79 -6.43 5.62
N ALA A 111 4.11 -5.21 5.20
CA ALA A 111 4.32 -4.89 3.79
C ALA A 111 5.49 -5.66 3.17
N LEU A 112 6.55 -5.94 3.93
CA LEU A 112 7.70 -6.69 3.41
C LEU A 112 7.36 -8.18 3.23
N ALA A 113 6.68 -8.78 4.19
CA ALA A 113 6.21 -10.16 4.06
C ALA A 113 5.19 -10.31 2.92
N LEU A 114 4.27 -9.36 2.77
CA LEU A 114 3.31 -9.34 1.66
C LEU A 114 4.00 -9.21 0.31
N THR A 115 4.99 -8.31 0.19
CA THR A 115 5.76 -8.15 -1.06
C THR A 115 6.44 -9.46 -1.46
N ARG A 116 7.06 -10.18 -0.51
CA ARG A 116 7.66 -11.49 -0.77
C ARG A 116 6.62 -12.53 -1.19
N ALA A 117 5.47 -12.53 -0.54
CA ALA A 117 4.40 -13.47 -0.86
C ALA A 117 3.81 -13.22 -2.26
N PHE A 118 3.65 -11.97 -2.65
CA PHE A 118 3.22 -11.61 -4.00
C PHE A 118 4.27 -11.95 -5.05
N ALA A 119 5.53 -11.68 -4.77
CA ALA A 119 6.61 -11.95 -5.72
C ALA A 119 6.77 -13.45 -6.02
N GLY A 120 6.68 -14.31 -5.01
CA GLY A 120 6.98 -15.73 -5.17
C GLY A 120 8.42 -15.93 -5.63
N SER A 121 8.60 -16.50 -6.83
CA SER A 121 9.92 -16.66 -7.48
C SER A 121 10.29 -15.49 -8.42
N ALA A 122 9.39 -14.57 -8.70
CA ALA A 122 9.67 -13.40 -9.53
C ALA A 122 10.38 -12.30 -8.70
N ALA A 123 10.92 -11.29 -9.38
CA ALA A 123 11.54 -10.15 -8.71
C ALA A 123 10.50 -9.39 -7.86
N PRO A 124 10.76 -9.19 -6.56
CA PRO A 124 9.84 -8.46 -5.70
C PRO A 124 9.91 -6.97 -5.95
N PHE A 125 8.76 -6.32 -6.00
CA PHE A 125 8.66 -4.86 -6.05
C PHE A 125 7.57 -4.32 -5.12
N LEU A 126 7.77 -3.10 -4.66
CA LEU A 126 6.89 -2.41 -3.73
C LEU A 126 6.74 -0.95 -4.15
N ARG A 127 5.52 -0.43 -4.28
CA ARG A 127 5.27 0.99 -4.35
C ARG A 127 4.97 1.52 -2.96
N THR A 128 5.76 2.48 -2.51
CA THR A 128 5.52 3.19 -1.25
C THR A 128 4.43 4.24 -1.42
N ILE A 129 3.79 4.64 -0.33
CA ILE A 129 2.74 5.66 -0.34
C ILE A 129 3.33 7.05 -0.14
N GLY A 130 2.62 8.06 -0.65
CA GLY A 130 2.98 9.47 -0.49
C GLY A 130 3.07 10.21 -1.81
N ALA A 131 1.91 10.51 -2.38
CA ALA A 131 1.81 11.13 -3.69
C ALA A 131 1.82 12.66 -3.63
N PRO A 132 2.30 13.34 -4.68
CA PRO A 132 2.30 14.81 -4.75
C PRO A 132 0.92 15.44 -4.56
N TYR A 133 -0.16 14.74 -4.92
CA TYR A 133 -1.52 15.23 -4.74
C TYR A 133 -1.92 15.40 -3.27
N TRP A 134 -1.23 14.81 -2.32
CA TRP A 134 -1.52 14.99 -0.90
C TRP A 134 -1.36 16.43 -0.45
N HIS A 135 -0.50 17.18 -1.12
CA HIS A 135 -0.34 18.61 -0.92
C HIS A 135 -1.66 19.40 -1.14
N VAL A 136 -2.49 18.97 -2.09
CA VAL A 136 -3.76 19.61 -2.43
C VAL A 136 -4.99 18.88 -1.91
N ALA A 137 -4.82 17.71 -1.34
CA ALA A 137 -5.92 16.93 -0.80
C ALA A 137 -6.43 17.56 0.51
N HIS A 138 -7.70 17.86 0.55
CA HIS A 138 -8.37 18.78 1.47
C HIS A 138 -8.19 18.50 2.95
N ASN A 139 -7.69 17.59 3.52
CA ASN A 139 -7.62 17.37 4.97
C ASN A 139 -6.25 16.82 5.43
N TRP A 140 -5.31 16.78 4.56
CA TRP A 140 -4.05 16.14 4.86
C TRP A 140 -2.99 17.14 5.28
N GLY A 141 -3.15 18.42 4.91
CA GLY A 141 -2.35 19.55 5.40
C GLY A 141 -0.84 19.42 5.17
N ALA A 142 -0.42 18.42 4.41
CA ALA A 142 0.97 18.16 4.16
C ALA A 142 1.53 19.10 3.10
N SER A 143 2.69 19.67 3.35
CA SER A 143 3.44 20.39 2.30
C SER A 143 4.09 19.40 1.34
N LEU A 144 4.52 19.86 0.17
CA LEU A 144 5.27 19.02 -0.77
C LEU A 144 6.55 18.45 -0.12
N GLY A 145 7.22 19.25 0.71
CA GLY A 145 8.37 18.81 1.47
C GLY A 145 8.08 17.67 2.44
N ASP A 146 6.95 17.72 3.14
CA ASP A 146 6.55 16.64 4.05
C ASP A 146 6.29 15.33 3.30
N ILE A 147 5.75 15.42 2.09
CA ILE A 147 5.49 14.25 1.24
C ILE A 147 6.79 13.65 0.71
N ILE A 148 7.73 14.48 0.32
CA ILE A 148 9.07 14.04 -0.09
C ILE A 148 9.76 13.31 1.07
N GLU A 149 9.76 13.89 2.27
CA GLU A 149 10.35 13.26 3.46
C GLU A 149 9.62 11.97 3.87
N LEU A 150 8.31 11.90 3.69
CA LEU A 150 7.55 10.66 3.90
C LEU A 150 8.04 9.54 2.96
N ASN A 151 8.20 9.83 1.68
CA ASN A 151 8.73 8.84 0.72
C ASN A 151 10.15 8.40 1.09
N ARG A 152 11.01 9.32 1.50
CA ARG A 152 12.35 9.00 1.97
C ARG A 152 12.34 8.12 3.23
N MET A 153 11.45 8.41 4.17
CA MET A 153 11.26 7.57 5.35
C MET A 153 10.81 6.15 4.98
N GLU A 154 9.84 6.00 4.09
CA GLU A 154 9.36 4.71 3.62
C GLU A 154 10.44 3.95 2.84
N ALA A 155 11.22 4.65 2.01
CA ALA A 155 12.37 4.10 1.30
C ALA A 155 13.44 3.60 2.27
N HIS A 156 13.78 4.41 3.27
CA HIS A 156 14.75 4.03 4.31
C HIS A 156 14.28 2.81 5.11
N TRP A 157 13.01 2.74 5.49
CA TRP A 157 12.45 1.59 6.21
C TRP A 157 12.58 0.29 5.40
N SER A 158 12.45 0.35 4.07
CA SER A 158 12.53 -0.81 3.19
C SER A 158 13.92 -1.05 2.55
N GLN A 159 14.94 -0.24 2.88
CA GLN A 159 16.25 -0.20 2.19
C GLN A 159 17.01 -1.54 2.14
N HIS A 160 16.82 -2.40 3.15
CA HIS A 160 17.50 -3.70 3.22
C HIS A 160 16.62 -4.87 2.77
N SER A 161 15.50 -4.59 2.13
CA SER A 161 14.54 -5.62 1.70
C SER A 161 15.02 -6.44 0.49
N GLY A 162 15.87 -5.84 -0.36
CA GLY A 162 16.27 -6.38 -1.67
C GLY A 162 15.17 -6.25 -2.73
N PHE A 163 14.19 -5.35 -2.53
CA PHE A 163 13.09 -5.11 -3.45
C PHE A 163 13.38 -3.93 -4.37
N GLU A 164 12.82 -3.97 -5.57
CA GLU A 164 12.61 -2.75 -6.35
C GLU A 164 11.54 -1.89 -5.65
N ARG A 165 11.85 -0.62 -5.41
CA ARG A 165 11.03 0.29 -4.62
C ARG A 165 10.68 1.51 -5.46
N PHE A 166 9.39 1.78 -5.56
CA PHE A 166 8.86 2.87 -6.34
C PHE A 166 8.09 3.85 -5.46
N ALA A 167 8.24 5.14 -5.73
CA ALA A 167 7.36 6.16 -5.17
C ALA A 167 6.04 6.22 -5.95
N GLU A 168 5.04 6.80 -5.33
CA GLU A 168 3.76 7.15 -5.96
C GLU A 168 3.86 8.55 -6.58
N GLY A 169 3.73 8.64 -7.91
CA GLY A 169 3.82 9.89 -8.66
C GLY A 169 2.46 10.42 -9.13
N ASP A 170 1.41 10.21 -8.37
CA ASP A 170 0.05 10.56 -8.76
C ASP A 170 -0.21 12.06 -8.72
N VAL A 171 -1.03 12.54 -9.65
CA VAL A 171 -1.45 13.94 -9.80
C VAL A 171 -2.93 14.17 -9.47
N TYR A 172 -3.51 13.29 -8.68
CA TYR A 172 -4.87 13.47 -8.20
C TYR A 172 -4.93 14.58 -7.10
N PRO A 173 -5.99 15.38 -6.97
CA PRO A 173 -7.12 15.47 -7.90
C PRO A 173 -6.75 16.23 -9.18
N ARG A 174 -7.24 15.72 -10.28
CA ARG A 174 -7.18 16.42 -11.56
C ARG A 174 -8.30 17.47 -11.63
N PRO A 175 -8.16 18.51 -12.32
CA PRO A 175 -7.19 18.88 -13.34
C PRO A 175 -5.88 19.48 -12.80
N ARG A 176 -4.89 19.67 -13.69
CA ARG A 176 -3.51 20.12 -13.41
C ARG A 176 -3.36 21.38 -12.55
N PHE A 177 -4.34 22.27 -12.55
CA PHE A 177 -4.29 23.48 -11.72
C PHE A 177 -4.58 23.18 -10.23
N ALA A 178 -5.12 22.02 -9.91
CA ALA A 178 -5.23 21.56 -8.52
C ALA A 178 -3.93 20.93 -8.03
N CYS A 179 -3.21 20.25 -8.94
CA CYS A 179 -1.87 19.70 -8.69
C CYS A 179 -0.98 20.06 -9.90
N PRO A 180 -0.31 21.22 -9.90
CA PRO A 180 0.47 21.68 -11.04
C PRO A 180 1.58 20.69 -11.42
N ALA A 181 1.86 20.54 -12.71
CA ALA A 181 2.94 19.70 -13.22
C ALA A 181 4.31 20.05 -12.61
N ALA A 182 4.55 21.32 -12.28
CA ALA A 182 5.75 21.76 -11.58
C ALA A 182 5.91 21.13 -10.18
N TYR A 183 4.82 20.74 -9.50
CA TYR A 183 4.92 20.00 -8.23
C TYR A 183 5.36 18.56 -8.46
N LEU A 184 4.87 17.95 -9.53
CA LEU A 184 5.31 16.61 -9.91
C LEU A 184 6.80 16.63 -10.28
N GLU A 185 7.24 17.58 -11.07
CA GLU A 185 8.65 17.78 -11.43
C GLU A 185 9.54 18.00 -10.20
N ALA A 186 9.12 18.85 -9.26
CA ALA A 186 9.85 19.08 -8.03
C ALA A 186 9.92 17.83 -7.14
N PHE A 187 8.83 17.09 -7.05
CA PHE A 187 8.76 15.82 -6.33
C PHE A 187 9.70 14.78 -6.95
N ASP A 188 9.61 14.59 -8.26
CA ASP A 188 10.45 13.64 -8.99
C ASP A 188 11.93 13.97 -8.82
N THR A 189 12.31 15.23 -9.07
CA THR A 189 13.69 15.69 -8.93
C THR A 189 14.23 15.46 -7.52
N ALA A 190 13.44 15.74 -6.50
CA ALA A 190 13.86 15.55 -5.12
C ALA A 190 14.07 14.06 -4.77
N LEU A 191 13.19 13.18 -5.25
CA LEU A 191 13.31 11.74 -4.99
C LEU A 191 14.43 11.10 -5.80
N GLU A 192 14.59 11.47 -7.06
CA GLU A 192 15.73 11.03 -7.89
C GLU A 192 17.07 11.48 -7.31
N ALA A 193 17.15 12.73 -6.85
CA ALA A 193 18.36 13.25 -6.20
C ALA A 193 18.69 12.53 -4.90
N SER A 194 17.71 11.96 -4.20
CA SER A 194 17.96 11.17 -2.99
C SER A 194 18.63 9.82 -3.28
N GLY A 195 18.37 9.24 -4.45
CA GLY A 195 18.88 7.92 -4.84
C GLY A 195 18.39 6.77 -3.97
N GLU A 196 17.33 6.98 -3.19
CA GLU A 196 16.81 5.98 -2.24
C GLU A 196 15.76 5.05 -2.84
N LEU A 197 15.23 5.39 -4.02
CA LEU A 197 14.20 4.65 -4.74
C LEU A 197 14.67 4.26 -6.13
N ASP A 198 14.12 3.17 -6.66
CA ASP A 198 14.48 2.65 -7.97
C ASP A 198 13.66 3.32 -9.09
N GLY A 199 12.62 4.07 -8.74
CA GLY A 199 11.82 4.83 -9.68
C GLY A 199 10.55 5.42 -9.08
N ILE A 200 9.75 6.04 -9.94
CA ILE A 200 8.49 6.69 -9.60
C ILE A 200 7.41 6.16 -10.54
N LEU A 201 6.35 5.57 -9.98
CA LEU A 201 5.19 5.13 -10.74
C LEU A 201 4.20 6.28 -10.86
N LYS A 202 4.05 6.80 -12.08
CA LYS A 202 3.26 7.99 -12.36
C LYS A 202 1.87 7.66 -12.87
N TYR A 203 0.91 8.36 -12.34
CA TYR A 203 -0.47 8.36 -12.78
C TYR A 203 -0.79 9.71 -13.40
N VAL A 204 -0.43 9.88 -14.67
CA VAL A 204 -0.51 11.17 -15.38
C VAL A 204 -1.75 11.30 -16.28
N LEU A 205 -2.50 10.20 -16.48
CA LEU A 205 -3.69 10.21 -17.32
C LEU A 205 -4.96 10.22 -16.48
N ASP A 206 -5.93 11.04 -16.89
CA ASP A 206 -7.26 11.08 -16.26
C ASP A 206 -8.11 9.89 -16.70
N TYR A 207 -8.72 9.20 -15.75
CA TYR A 207 -9.67 8.11 -16.02
C TYR A 207 -10.90 8.55 -16.81
N SER A 208 -11.29 9.81 -16.72
CA SER A 208 -12.39 10.34 -17.52
C SER A 208 -12.04 10.49 -19.00
N ALA A 209 -10.78 10.22 -19.34
CA ALA A 209 -10.26 10.34 -20.70
C ALA A 209 -10.51 11.71 -21.35
N SER A 210 -10.51 12.78 -20.57
CA SER A 210 -10.66 14.12 -21.09
C SER A 210 -9.30 14.73 -21.43
N PRO A 211 -8.95 14.89 -22.71
CA PRO A 211 -7.66 15.46 -23.10
C PRO A 211 -7.43 16.88 -22.61
N ARG A 212 -8.48 17.53 -22.11
CA ARG A 212 -8.38 18.91 -21.56
C ARG A 212 -7.71 18.94 -20.18
N TYR A 213 -7.69 17.83 -19.46
CA TYR A 213 -7.10 17.74 -18.13
C TYR A 213 -5.67 17.22 -18.13
N GLU A 214 -5.24 16.61 -19.23
CA GLU A 214 -3.97 15.93 -19.33
C GLU A 214 -2.81 16.80 -19.82
N THR A 215 -3.13 18.02 -20.30
CA THR A 215 -2.12 18.91 -20.90
C THR A 215 -1.10 19.37 -19.88
N GLY A 216 0.16 19.11 -20.14
CA GLY A 216 1.32 19.54 -19.37
C GLY A 216 1.90 18.45 -18.44
N TYR A 217 1.19 17.35 -18.16
CA TYR A 217 1.75 16.27 -17.36
C TYR A 217 2.67 15.35 -18.18
N VAL A 218 2.24 15.02 -19.40
CA VAL A 218 3.02 14.14 -20.29
C VAL A 218 4.27 14.83 -20.81
N GLU A 219 4.20 16.14 -21.07
CA GLU A 219 5.34 16.90 -21.54
C GLU A 219 6.41 17.13 -20.47
N GLN A 220 6.06 16.98 -19.18
CA GLN A 220 6.95 17.20 -18.04
C GLN A 220 7.33 15.91 -17.31
N SER A 221 6.75 14.81 -17.69
CA SER A 221 7.06 13.50 -17.14
C SER A 221 7.99 12.72 -18.08
#